data_3f5dc3c19c119b9f15260361813b080f
#
_entry.id   3f5dc3c19c119b9f15260361813b080f
#
_cell.length_a   1.000
_cell.length_b   1.000
_cell.length_c   1.000
_cell.angle_alpha   90.00
_cell.angle_beta   90.00
_cell.angle_gamma   90.00
#
_symmetry.space_group_name_H-M   'P 1'
#
loop_
_entity.id
_entity.type
_entity.pdbx_description
1 polymer ?
#
loop_
_entity_poly.entity_id
_entity_poly.type
_entity_poly.pdbx_seq_one_letter_code
_entity_poly.pdbx_strand_id
1 'polypeptide(L)'
;MKYAIVNTTIVMPDHLIPGGTIVIEDDKIVDFGKKICTEGMETVDAKGAYTGPGLIDIHTHADGVVNFYEDPARAAKTLLDHGVTGVLPTLYFNQPADELIRQANVIRKTADAGEADNIIGLYMEAPYMNPKFGANRENNPWKDPISKDRYAKLVDEIYDMVRVWCVAPERENILEFVKYAKAKNPKVVFSVAHSEAEPTDIEPLLPYDLKCATHHTNATGTLYKYPECRTACVDETALYNDCIYTELICDRVGIHVQPYILRLVKKIKGDDKVILISDSFVEYGPIPDGELYEGATDINFDFAGEICGTKFQLDAACRNMMVHTGASMSQVFKYASTNPATMLGIQNEMGSIGIGKKANLITVDHEFNIQSVYLNGNKVK
;
A
#
# COMPACT_ATOMS: atom_id res chain seq x y z
N MET A 1 -28.14 -11.44 -1.88
CA MET A 1 -28.26 -12.44 -0.78
C MET A 1 -28.08 -11.74 0.54
N LYS A 2 -28.84 -12.14 1.60
CA LYS A 2 -28.71 -11.54 2.94
C LYS A 2 -28.29 -12.60 3.94
N TYR A 3 -27.22 -12.34 4.70
CA TYR A 3 -26.70 -13.24 5.72
C TYR A 3 -26.00 -12.46 6.84
N ALA A 4 -25.62 -13.13 7.92
CA ALA A 4 -24.93 -12.51 9.03
C ALA A 4 -23.66 -13.28 9.43
N ILE A 5 -22.59 -12.56 9.69
CA ILE A 5 -21.40 -13.07 10.41
C ILE A 5 -21.67 -12.85 11.88
N VAL A 6 -21.76 -13.93 12.65
CA VAL A 6 -22.11 -13.91 14.08
C VAL A 6 -20.92 -14.35 14.94
N ASN A 7 -21.04 -14.12 16.28
CA ASN A 7 -20.04 -14.54 17.25
C ASN A 7 -18.63 -14.07 16.89
N THR A 8 -18.50 -12.79 16.52
CA THR A 8 -17.22 -12.16 16.16
C THR A 8 -16.87 -10.99 17.09
N THR A 9 -15.59 -10.68 17.20
CA THR A 9 -15.14 -9.38 17.71
C THR A 9 -14.97 -8.43 16.52
N ILE A 10 -15.90 -7.48 16.38
CA ILE A 10 -15.85 -6.50 15.28
C ILE A 10 -14.71 -5.50 15.55
N VAL A 11 -13.84 -5.31 14.56
CA VAL A 11 -12.72 -4.37 14.65
C VAL A 11 -13.12 -3.03 14.05
N MET A 12 -13.25 -2.04 14.91
CA MET A 12 -13.46 -0.65 14.52
C MET A 12 -12.12 0.11 14.51
N PRO A 13 -12.02 1.26 13.83
CA PRO A 13 -10.75 2.00 13.72
C PRO A 13 -10.15 2.44 15.07
N ASP A 14 -10.95 2.54 16.12
CA ASP A 14 -10.58 3.06 17.43
C ASP A 14 -10.97 2.16 18.61
N HIS A 15 -11.78 1.12 18.38
CA HIS A 15 -12.24 0.21 19.43
C HIS A 15 -12.61 -1.17 18.89
N LEU A 16 -12.95 -2.08 19.81
CA LEU A 16 -13.44 -3.42 19.51
C LEU A 16 -14.87 -3.61 20.03
N ILE A 17 -15.70 -4.34 19.29
CA ILE A 17 -17.06 -4.75 19.72
C ILE A 17 -17.09 -6.27 19.86
N PRO A 18 -16.81 -6.82 21.07
CA PRO A 18 -16.82 -8.26 21.30
C PRO A 18 -18.22 -8.83 21.27
N GLY A 19 -18.36 -10.07 20.73
CA GLY A 19 -19.64 -10.76 20.61
C GLY A 19 -20.60 -10.04 19.68
N GLY A 20 -20.05 -9.45 18.64
CA GLY A 20 -20.82 -8.72 17.62
C GLY A 20 -21.38 -9.59 16.51
N THR A 21 -22.20 -8.98 15.70
CA THR A 21 -22.77 -9.51 14.46
C THR A 21 -22.62 -8.45 13.36
N ILE A 22 -22.33 -8.89 12.15
CA ILE A 22 -22.29 -8.03 10.95
C ILE A 22 -23.29 -8.61 9.95
N VAL A 23 -24.26 -7.80 9.50
CA VAL A 23 -25.25 -8.22 8.50
C VAL A 23 -24.83 -7.68 7.14
N ILE A 24 -24.80 -8.58 6.18
CA ILE A 24 -24.43 -8.30 4.80
C ILE A 24 -25.64 -8.56 3.92
N GLU A 25 -25.92 -7.63 3.01
CA GLU A 25 -26.93 -7.78 1.97
C GLU A 25 -26.31 -7.40 0.62
N ASP A 26 -26.27 -8.37 -0.27
CA ASP A 26 -25.56 -8.32 -1.54
C ASP A 26 -24.07 -7.96 -1.34
N ASP A 27 -23.60 -6.81 -1.82
CA ASP A 27 -22.23 -6.34 -1.70
C ASP A 27 -21.99 -5.38 -0.51
N LYS A 28 -23.02 -5.13 0.33
CA LYS A 28 -23.00 -4.08 1.35
C LYS A 28 -23.15 -4.59 2.76
N ILE A 29 -22.53 -3.87 3.69
CA ILE A 29 -22.80 -3.97 5.13
C ILE A 29 -24.08 -3.17 5.39
N VAL A 30 -25.13 -3.82 5.91
CA VAL A 30 -26.42 -3.17 6.16
C VAL A 30 -26.70 -2.96 7.65
N ASP A 31 -26.04 -3.74 8.53
CA ASP A 31 -26.12 -3.54 9.98
C ASP A 31 -24.91 -4.18 10.66
N PHE A 32 -24.54 -3.70 11.84
CA PHE A 32 -23.49 -4.32 12.67
C PHE A 32 -23.62 -3.87 14.13
N GLY A 33 -23.15 -4.69 15.04
CA GLY A 33 -23.14 -4.37 16.47
C GLY A 33 -23.48 -5.56 17.36
N LYS A 34 -23.82 -5.26 18.62
CA LYS A 34 -24.35 -6.24 19.56
C LYS A 34 -25.87 -6.32 19.44
N LYS A 35 -26.42 -7.49 19.75
CA LYS A 35 -27.89 -7.71 19.81
C LYS A 35 -28.61 -7.48 18.48
N ILE A 36 -27.99 -7.81 17.37
CA ILE A 36 -28.61 -7.84 16.06
C ILE A 36 -29.48 -9.10 15.95
N CYS A 37 -30.76 -8.92 15.54
CA CYS A 37 -31.65 -10.04 15.27
C CYS A 37 -31.26 -10.73 13.95
N THR A 38 -30.98 -12.03 14.02
CA THR A 38 -30.60 -12.84 12.84
C THR A 38 -31.65 -13.89 12.51
N GLU A 39 -32.87 -13.78 13.08
CA GLU A 39 -33.94 -14.71 12.84
C GLU A 39 -34.32 -14.76 11.34
N GLY A 40 -34.32 -15.96 10.78
CA GLY A 40 -34.60 -16.18 9.35
C GLY A 40 -33.44 -15.85 8.40
N MET A 41 -32.26 -15.47 8.92
CA MET A 41 -31.06 -15.24 8.11
C MET A 41 -30.16 -16.46 8.11
N GLU A 42 -29.45 -16.68 7.03
CA GLU A 42 -28.26 -17.54 7.02
C GLU A 42 -27.20 -16.92 7.92
N THR A 43 -26.51 -17.75 8.71
CA THR A 43 -25.46 -17.26 9.61
C THR A 43 -24.14 -17.97 9.39
N VAL A 44 -23.05 -17.22 9.44
CA VAL A 44 -21.67 -17.71 9.45
C VAL A 44 -21.09 -17.46 10.84
N ASP A 45 -20.80 -18.52 11.59
CA ASP A 45 -20.19 -18.41 12.93
C ASP A 45 -18.69 -18.15 12.81
N ALA A 46 -18.25 -16.97 13.24
CA ALA A 46 -16.84 -16.60 13.28
C ALA A 46 -16.08 -17.20 14.47
N LYS A 47 -16.75 -17.97 15.35
CA LYS A 47 -16.14 -18.69 16.48
C LYS A 47 -15.28 -17.83 17.41
N GLY A 48 -15.67 -16.58 17.61
CA GLY A 48 -14.95 -15.61 18.44
C GLY A 48 -13.79 -14.88 17.74
N ALA A 49 -13.52 -15.17 16.47
CA ALA A 49 -12.48 -14.46 15.69
C ALA A 49 -12.75 -12.97 15.58
N TYR A 50 -11.72 -12.21 15.23
CA TYR A 50 -11.84 -10.80 14.90
C TYR A 50 -12.32 -10.66 13.45
N THR A 51 -13.34 -9.83 13.22
CA THR A 51 -13.73 -9.42 11.86
C THR A 51 -13.48 -7.95 11.68
N GLY A 52 -12.63 -7.62 10.72
CA GLY A 52 -12.28 -6.26 10.32
C GLY A 52 -12.51 -6.02 8.84
N PRO A 53 -12.25 -4.77 8.37
CA PRO A 53 -12.24 -4.49 6.93
C PRO A 53 -11.16 -5.30 6.24
N GLY A 54 -11.38 -5.68 4.99
CA GLY A 54 -10.34 -6.29 4.17
C GLY A 54 -9.14 -5.36 3.99
N LEU A 55 -7.96 -5.94 3.87
CA LEU A 55 -6.71 -5.20 3.73
C LEU A 55 -6.67 -4.46 2.37
N ILE A 56 -5.97 -3.33 2.36
CA ILE A 56 -5.72 -2.51 1.17
C ILE A 56 -4.22 -2.34 1.02
N ASP A 57 -3.63 -3.05 0.06
CA ASP A 57 -2.22 -2.93 -0.28
C ASP A 57 -2.05 -1.93 -1.42
N ILE A 58 -1.50 -0.78 -1.10
CA ILE A 58 -1.34 0.29 -2.08
C ILE A 58 -0.01 0.25 -2.83
N HIS A 59 0.93 -0.60 -2.40
CA HIS A 59 2.24 -0.70 -3.02
C HIS A 59 2.72 -2.15 -3.04
N THR A 60 2.56 -2.80 -4.20
CA THR A 60 2.98 -4.18 -4.45
C THR A 60 3.16 -4.44 -5.94
N HIS A 61 4.26 -5.04 -6.35
CA HIS A 61 4.61 -5.32 -7.75
C HIS A 61 4.11 -6.69 -8.22
N ALA A 62 4.05 -7.64 -7.30
CA ALA A 62 3.81 -9.05 -7.59
C ALA A 62 3.15 -9.80 -6.44
N ASP A 63 2.80 -11.06 -6.68
CA ASP A 63 2.31 -12.00 -5.67
C ASP A 63 3.44 -12.82 -5.01
N GLY A 64 4.70 -12.49 -5.26
CA GLY A 64 5.89 -13.26 -4.89
C GLY A 64 6.36 -14.23 -5.99
N VAL A 65 5.53 -14.50 -7.00
CA VAL A 65 5.83 -15.46 -8.09
C VAL A 65 5.65 -14.84 -9.48
N VAL A 66 4.58 -14.05 -9.70
CA VAL A 66 4.31 -13.37 -10.97
C VAL A 66 4.04 -11.89 -10.75
N ASN A 67 4.54 -11.06 -11.66
CA ASN A 67 4.20 -9.65 -11.68
C ASN A 67 2.75 -9.44 -12.13
N PHE A 68 2.12 -8.36 -11.63
CA PHE A 68 0.75 -8.04 -12.03
C PHE A 68 0.56 -7.84 -13.52
N TYR A 69 1.57 -7.35 -14.24
CA TYR A 69 1.49 -7.15 -15.68
C TYR A 69 1.69 -8.46 -16.51
N GLU A 70 2.06 -9.56 -15.86
CA GLU A 70 2.21 -10.88 -16.48
C GLU A 70 0.93 -11.71 -16.33
N ASP A 71 0.39 -11.81 -15.12
CA ASP A 71 -0.85 -12.52 -14.81
C ASP A 71 -1.63 -11.79 -13.70
N PRO A 72 -2.37 -10.71 -14.04
CA PRO A 72 -3.10 -9.92 -13.05
C PRO A 72 -4.14 -10.73 -12.26
N ALA A 73 -4.83 -11.66 -12.93
CA ALA A 73 -5.88 -12.47 -12.29
C ALA A 73 -5.30 -13.38 -11.21
N ARG A 74 -4.19 -14.06 -11.51
CA ARG A 74 -3.49 -14.89 -10.55
C ARG A 74 -2.95 -14.06 -9.38
N ALA A 75 -2.23 -12.99 -9.66
CA ALA A 75 -1.65 -12.14 -8.62
C ALA A 75 -2.75 -11.58 -7.71
N ALA A 76 -3.83 -11.04 -8.27
CA ALA A 76 -4.99 -10.53 -7.53
C ALA A 76 -5.63 -11.62 -6.65
N LYS A 77 -5.77 -12.85 -7.17
CA LYS A 77 -6.31 -13.99 -6.41
C LYS A 77 -5.40 -14.39 -5.25
N THR A 78 -4.10 -14.47 -5.46
CA THR A 78 -3.13 -14.77 -4.38
C THR A 78 -3.26 -13.76 -3.26
N LEU A 79 -3.35 -12.47 -3.58
CA LEU A 79 -3.50 -11.41 -2.58
C LEU A 79 -4.83 -11.54 -1.81
N LEU A 80 -5.93 -11.96 -2.47
CA LEU A 80 -7.19 -12.27 -1.78
C LEU A 80 -7.00 -13.36 -0.73
N ASP A 81 -6.24 -14.42 -1.02
CA ASP A 81 -5.96 -15.48 -0.06
C ASP A 81 -5.20 -14.97 1.18
N HIS A 82 -4.52 -13.83 1.07
CA HIS A 82 -3.86 -13.08 2.14
C HIS A 82 -4.71 -11.93 2.71
N GLY A 83 -6.00 -11.86 2.36
CA GLY A 83 -6.94 -10.89 2.92
C GLY A 83 -6.92 -9.51 2.26
N VAL A 84 -6.19 -9.32 1.16
CA VAL A 84 -6.10 -8.05 0.44
C VAL A 84 -7.30 -7.91 -0.50
N THR A 85 -8.30 -7.15 -0.08
CA THR A 85 -9.55 -6.90 -0.83
C THR A 85 -9.52 -5.60 -1.63
N GLY A 86 -8.44 -4.86 -1.56
CA GLY A 86 -8.14 -3.70 -2.39
C GLY A 86 -6.64 -3.65 -2.68
N VAL A 87 -6.24 -3.60 -3.94
CA VAL A 87 -4.83 -3.55 -4.32
C VAL A 87 -4.59 -2.50 -5.40
N LEU A 88 -3.46 -1.81 -5.29
CA LEU A 88 -2.90 -1.01 -6.36
C LEU A 88 -1.65 -1.73 -6.92
N PRO A 89 -1.79 -2.52 -8.01
CA PRO A 89 -0.62 -3.00 -8.73
C PRO A 89 0.37 -1.89 -9.02
N THR A 90 1.65 -2.11 -8.70
CA THR A 90 2.71 -1.12 -8.84
C THR A 90 3.52 -1.36 -10.10
N LEU A 91 3.68 -0.31 -10.92
CA LEU A 91 4.55 -0.30 -12.09
C LEU A 91 5.80 0.53 -11.81
N TYR A 92 6.96 -0.02 -12.21
CA TYR A 92 8.28 0.48 -11.80
C TYR A 92 8.95 1.32 -12.89
N PHE A 93 9.78 2.26 -12.51
CA PHE A 93 10.39 3.28 -13.37
C PHE A 93 11.41 2.77 -14.40
N ASN A 94 11.82 1.51 -14.33
CA ASN A 94 12.83 0.93 -15.25
C ASN A 94 12.28 0.59 -16.65
N GLN A 95 11.05 0.99 -16.94
CA GLN A 95 10.37 0.73 -18.21
C GLN A 95 10.08 2.04 -18.97
N PRO A 96 10.18 2.04 -20.32
CA PRO A 96 9.78 3.19 -21.13
C PRO A 96 8.26 3.39 -21.14
N ALA A 97 7.79 4.56 -21.56
CA ALA A 97 6.38 4.94 -21.56
C ALA A 97 5.47 3.91 -22.25
N ASP A 98 5.84 3.44 -23.42
CA ASP A 98 5.02 2.48 -24.19
C ASP A 98 4.86 1.15 -23.47
N GLU A 99 5.88 0.70 -22.75
CA GLU A 99 5.82 -0.53 -21.97
C GLU A 99 4.98 -0.35 -20.71
N LEU A 100 5.12 0.76 -19.97
CA LEU A 100 4.26 1.08 -18.83
C LEU A 100 2.78 1.16 -19.25
N ILE A 101 2.48 1.76 -20.40
CA ILE A 101 1.12 1.81 -20.97
C ILE A 101 0.63 0.40 -21.30
N ARG A 102 1.45 -0.43 -21.94
CA ARG A 102 1.11 -1.82 -22.26
C ARG A 102 0.78 -2.60 -20.99
N GLN A 103 1.63 -2.51 -19.97
CA GLN A 103 1.46 -3.18 -18.68
C GLN A 103 0.17 -2.73 -17.97
N ALA A 104 -0.08 -1.42 -17.91
CA ALA A 104 -1.31 -0.86 -17.35
C ALA A 104 -2.56 -1.38 -18.08
N ASN A 105 -2.52 -1.49 -19.41
CA ASN A 105 -3.65 -1.97 -20.20
C ASN A 105 -3.90 -3.48 -20.02
N VAL A 106 -2.88 -4.29 -19.75
CA VAL A 106 -3.06 -5.71 -19.36
C VAL A 106 -3.84 -5.80 -18.06
N ILE A 107 -3.42 -5.02 -17.04
CA ILE A 107 -4.10 -4.98 -15.75
C ILE A 107 -5.53 -4.45 -15.88
N ARG A 108 -5.74 -3.37 -16.64
CA ARG A 108 -7.06 -2.79 -16.93
C ARG A 108 -8.01 -3.84 -17.52
N LYS A 109 -7.56 -4.53 -18.57
CA LYS A 109 -8.37 -5.53 -19.26
C LYS A 109 -8.85 -6.65 -18.34
N THR A 110 -8.00 -7.12 -17.44
CA THR A 110 -8.34 -8.16 -16.46
C THR A 110 -9.33 -7.65 -15.43
N ALA A 111 -9.13 -6.42 -14.91
CA ALA A 111 -10.06 -5.80 -13.96
C ALA A 111 -11.44 -5.55 -14.61
N ASP A 112 -11.48 -5.01 -15.83
CA ASP A 112 -12.72 -4.75 -16.58
C ASP A 112 -13.48 -6.03 -16.94
N ALA A 113 -12.78 -7.15 -17.06
CA ALA A 113 -13.38 -8.47 -17.27
C ALA A 113 -14.00 -9.08 -15.99
N GLY A 114 -13.80 -8.47 -14.82
CA GLY A 114 -14.25 -8.99 -13.52
C GLY A 114 -13.42 -10.19 -13.02
N GLU A 115 -12.21 -10.36 -13.54
CA GLU A 115 -11.31 -11.45 -13.16
C GLU A 115 -10.39 -11.07 -11.97
N ALA A 116 -10.43 -9.79 -11.56
CA ALA A 116 -9.61 -9.24 -10.49
C ALA A 116 -10.32 -8.06 -9.78
N ASP A 117 -11.47 -8.31 -9.15
CA ASP A 117 -12.34 -7.31 -8.53
C ASP A 117 -11.72 -6.57 -7.34
N ASN A 118 -10.61 -7.06 -6.81
CA ASN A 118 -9.83 -6.39 -5.77
C ASN A 118 -8.80 -5.40 -6.32
N ILE A 119 -8.58 -5.30 -7.64
CA ILE A 119 -7.77 -4.22 -8.22
C ILE A 119 -8.59 -2.93 -8.22
N ILE A 120 -8.11 -1.89 -7.50
CA ILE A 120 -8.82 -0.61 -7.31
C ILE A 120 -8.13 0.57 -8.00
N GLY A 121 -7.11 0.32 -8.79
CA GLY A 121 -6.34 1.30 -9.56
C GLY A 121 -4.89 0.88 -9.68
N LEU A 122 -4.01 1.82 -10.01
CA LEU A 122 -2.57 1.61 -10.15
C LEU A 122 -1.79 2.54 -9.22
N TYR A 123 -0.65 2.04 -8.74
CA TYR A 123 0.42 2.81 -8.13
C TYR A 123 1.57 2.91 -9.12
N MET A 124 1.99 4.12 -9.44
CA MET A 124 3.10 4.35 -10.36
C MET A 124 4.34 4.72 -9.58
N GLU A 125 5.19 3.77 -9.27
CA GLU A 125 6.55 4.03 -8.79
C GLU A 125 7.43 4.44 -9.98
N ALA A 126 6.93 5.44 -10.69
CA ALA A 126 7.37 5.93 -11.98
C ALA A 126 6.77 7.32 -12.24
N PRO A 127 7.24 8.11 -13.23
CA PRO A 127 8.42 7.86 -14.02
C PRO A 127 9.69 8.54 -13.44
N TYR A 128 9.55 9.61 -12.66
CA TYR A 128 10.63 10.54 -12.36
C TYR A 128 11.22 10.39 -10.95
N MET A 129 11.84 9.23 -10.71
CA MET A 129 12.67 8.98 -9.53
C MET A 129 14.04 9.65 -9.69
N ASN A 130 14.74 9.88 -8.58
CA ASN A 130 16.14 10.29 -8.62
C ASN A 130 16.99 9.13 -9.14
N PRO A 131 17.79 9.32 -10.21
CA PRO A 131 18.57 8.25 -10.84
C PRO A 131 19.63 7.59 -9.95
N LYS A 132 19.89 8.14 -8.76
CA LYS A 132 20.82 7.56 -7.79
C LYS A 132 20.23 6.36 -7.03
N PHE A 133 18.91 6.24 -6.97
CA PHE A 133 18.20 5.29 -6.11
C PHE A 133 17.44 4.23 -6.91
N GLY A 134 17.12 3.14 -6.22
CA GLY A 134 16.29 2.04 -6.68
C GLY A 134 17.09 0.89 -7.30
N ALA A 135 16.58 -0.31 -7.14
CA ALA A 135 17.12 -1.50 -7.80
C ALA A 135 17.03 -1.33 -9.33
N ASN A 136 18.02 -1.86 -10.06
CA ASN A 136 18.07 -1.77 -11.53
C ASN A 136 18.04 -0.32 -12.09
N ARG A 137 18.53 0.66 -11.32
CA ARG A 137 18.55 2.09 -11.67
C ARG A 137 19.37 2.42 -12.92
N GLU A 138 20.31 1.57 -13.30
CA GLU A 138 21.09 1.70 -14.52
C GLU A 138 20.21 1.66 -15.78
N ASN A 139 19.12 0.91 -15.75
CA ASN A 139 18.15 0.76 -16.84
C ASN A 139 17.01 1.78 -16.80
N ASN A 140 17.08 2.80 -15.93
CA ASN A 140 16.08 3.85 -15.86
C ASN A 140 16.06 4.71 -17.13
N PRO A 141 15.00 4.67 -17.97
CA PRO A 141 14.91 5.47 -19.19
C PRO A 141 14.49 6.93 -18.96
N TRP A 142 14.20 7.30 -17.68
CA TRP A 142 13.66 8.61 -17.31
C TRP A 142 14.71 9.53 -16.68
N LYS A 143 16.01 9.22 -16.88
CA LYS A 143 17.13 10.00 -16.31
C LYS A 143 17.25 11.41 -16.88
N ASP A 144 16.86 11.59 -18.15
CA ASP A 144 16.94 12.86 -18.86
C ASP A 144 16.02 13.94 -18.26
N PRO A 145 16.20 15.22 -18.65
CA PRO A 145 15.36 16.31 -18.20
C PRO A 145 13.86 16.03 -18.43
N ILE A 146 13.05 16.44 -17.45
CA ILE A 146 11.60 16.30 -17.51
C ILE A 146 11.04 17.25 -18.57
N SER A 147 10.29 16.71 -19.52
CA SER A 147 9.60 17.51 -20.54
C SER A 147 8.25 16.90 -20.88
N LYS A 148 7.30 17.74 -21.29
CA LYS A 148 5.93 17.32 -21.62
C LYS A 148 5.88 16.23 -22.68
N ASP A 149 6.71 16.33 -23.71
CA ASP A 149 6.74 15.37 -24.82
C ASP A 149 7.10 13.94 -24.36
N ARG A 150 7.79 13.82 -23.23
CA ARG A 150 8.19 12.53 -22.67
C ARG A 150 7.09 11.88 -21.83
N TYR A 151 6.34 12.67 -21.02
CA TYR A 151 5.37 12.11 -20.09
C TYR A 151 3.91 12.20 -20.56
N ALA A 152 3.58 13.12 -21.48
CA ALA A 152 2.18 13.39 -21.81
C ALA A 152 1.46 12.15 -22.30
N LYS A 153 2.06 11.36 -23.20
CA LYS A 153 1.48 10.12 -23.71
C LYS A 153 1.19 9.14 -22.57
N LEU A 154 2.16 8.90 -21.68
CA LEU A 154 1.97 8.01 -20.53
C LEU A 154 0.80 8.47 -19.68
N VAL A 155 0.79 9.73 -19.27
CA VAL A 155 -0.28 10.27 -18.42
C VAL A 155 -1.63 10.19 -19.12
N ASP A 156 -1.72 10.59 -20.40
CA ASP A 156 -2.97 10.65 -21.16
C ASP A 156 -3.62 9.27 -21.37
N GLU A 157 -2.82 8.19 -21.44
CA GLU A 157 -3.32 6.85 -21.70
C GLU A 157 -3.78 6.12 -20.43
N ILE A 158 -3.26 6.49 -19.24
CA ILE A 158 -3.52 5.70 -18.02
C ILE A 158 -4.02 6.52 -16.82
N TYR A 159 -4.23 7.85 -16.96
CA TYR A 159 -4.61 8.73 -15.83
C TYR A 159 -5.82 8.27 -15.03
N ASP A 160 -6.79 7.62 -15.68
CA ASP A 160 -8.03 7.15 -15.09
C ASP A 160 -7.83 5.97 -14.12
N MET A 161 -6.79 5.16 -14.36
CA MET A 161 -6.42 4.04 -13.48
C MET A 161 -5.52 4.49 -12.33
N VAL A 162 -4.66 5.51 -12.56
CA VAL A 162 -3.63 5.86 -11.59
C VAL A 162 -4.23 6.56 -10.37
N ARG A 163 -3.94 6.00 -9.20
CA ARG A 163 -4.31 6.56 -7.89
C ARG A 163 -3.14 7.30 -7.25
N VAL A 164 -1.92 6.81 -7.47
CA VAL A 164 -0.70 7.41 -6.91
C VAL A 164 0.37 7.51 -7.98
N TRP A 165 1.02 8.67 -8.09
CA TRP A 165 2.27 8.87 -8.82
C TRP A 165 3.40 9.13 -7.84
N CYS A 166 4.49 8.37 -7.96
CA CYS A 166 5.73 8.67 -7.26
C CYS A 166 6.54 9.75 -7.99
N VAL A 167 7.18 10.60 -7.22
CA VAL A 167 8.02 11.68 -7.71
C VAL A 167 9.25 11.87 -6.81
N ALA A 168 10.37 12.27 -7.41
CA ALA A 168 11.51 12.85 -6.71
C ALA A 168 11.43 14.38 -6.84
N PRO A 169 11.02 15.10 -5.78
CA PRO A 169 10.71 16.53 -5.85
C PRO A 169 11.88 17.42 -6.25
N GLU A 170 13.12 17.00 -5.99
CA GLU A 170 14.34 17.72 -6.36
C GLU A 170 14.64 17.72 -7.87
N ARG A 171 13.90 16.91 -8.67
CA ARG A 171 14.09 16.86 -10.12
C ARG A 171 13.60 18.17 -10.77
N GLU A 172 14.45 18.79 -11.56
CA GLU A 172 14.10 19.99 -12.31
C GLU A 172 12.84 19.76 -13.18
N ASN A 173 11.91 20.71 -13.18
CA ASN A 173 10.62 20.67 -13.90
C ASN A 173 9.61 19.62 -13.39
N ILE A 174 9.82 18.99 -12.23
CA ILE A 174 8.88 18.00 -11.66
C ILE A 174 7.48 18.60 -11.43
N LEU A 175 7.40 19.88 -11.05
CA LEU A 175 6.13 20.57 -10.82
C LEU A 175 5.25 20.63 -12.07
N GLU A 176 5.84 20.69 -13.27
CA GLU A 176 5.07 20.70 -14.53
C GLU A 176 4.43 19.33 -14.79
N PHE A 177 5.14 18.23 -14.48
CA PHE A 177 4.56 16.88 -14.51
C PHE A 177 3.41 16.74 -13.51
N VAL A 178 3.62 17.18 -12.26
CA VAL A 178 2.63 17.12 -11.19
C VAL A 178 1.36 17.88 -11.58
N LYS A 179 1.48 19.12 -12.07
CA LYS A 179 0.35 19.92 -12.56
C LYS A 179 -0.40 19.25 -13.70
N TYR A 180 0.33 18.66 -14.64
CA TYR A 180 -0.26 17.97 -15.78
C TYR A 180 -1.06 16.74 -15.36
N ALA A 181 -0.47 15.86 -14.56
CA ALA A 181 -1.14 14.66 -14.05
C ALA A 181 -2.36 15.03 -13.18
N LYS A 182 -2.23 16.07 -12.32
CA LYS A 182 -3.33 16.58 -11.50
C LYS A 182 -4.48 17.17 -12.32
N ALA A 183 -4.19 17.84 -13.41
CA ALA A 183 -5.21 18.36 -14.31
C ALA A 183 -5.98 17.25 -15.04
N LYS A 184 -5.34 16.10 -15.33
CA LYS A 184 -5.99 14.93 -15.93
C LYS A 184 -6.82 14.14 -14.92
N ASN A 185 -6.30 13.93 -13.72
CA ASN A 185 -7.01 13.27 -12.63
C ASN A 185 -6.94 14.10 -11.34
N PRO A 186 -7.97 14.91 -11.04
CA PRO A 186 -7.99 15.74 -9.83
C PRO A 186 -7.93 14.97 -8.51
N LYS A 187 -8.22 13.66 -8.52
CA LYS A 187 -8.20 12.80 -7.33
C LYS A 187 -6.85 12.11 -7.11
N VAL A 188 -5.92 12.21 -8.06
CA VAL A 188 -4.63 11.54 -7.96
C VAL A 188 -3.81 12.08 -6.79
N VAL A 189 -3.13 11.20 -6.09
CA VAL A 189 -2.20 11.50 -4.99
C VAL A 189 -0.78 11.43 -5.52
N PHE A 190 0.11 12.27 -4.98
CA PHE A 190 1.55 12.14 -5.20
C PHE A 190 2.24 11.61 -3.95
N SER A 191 3.27 10.80 -4.17
CA SER A 191 4.13 10.26 -3.13
C SER A 191 5.58 10.62 -3.42
N VAL A 192 6.32 11.09 -2.41
CA VAL A 192 7.77 11.26 -2.55
C VAL A 192 8.45 9.91 -2.45
N ALA A 193 9.29 9.58 -3.44
CA ALA A 193 9.93 8.27 -3.56
C ALA A 193 11.32 8.40 -4.20
N HIS A 194 12.25 7.51 -3.80
CA HIS A 194 13.59 7.45 -4.38
C HIS A 194 14.22 8.84 -4.56
N SER A 195 14.37 9.57 -3.46
CA SER A 195 14.59 11.01 -3.50
C SER A 195 15.58 11.44 -2.43
N GLU A 196 16.37 12.47 -2.72
CA GLU A 196 17.21 13.17 -1.75
C GLU A 196 16.73 14.62 -1.54
N ALA A 197 15.43 14.87 -1.79
CA ALA A 197 14.82 16.19 -1.69
C ALA A 197 14.96 16.80 -0.29
N GLU A 198 15.20 18.11 -0.25
CA GLU A 198 15.08 18.91 0.96
C GLU A 198 13.62 19.36 1.19
N PRO A 199 13.26 19.87 2.39
CA PRO A 199 11.91 20.41 2.64
C PRO A 199 11.47 21.45 1.60
N THR A 200 12.38 22.28 1.12
CA THR A 200 12.14 23.31 0.08
C THR A 200 11.74 22.75 -1.27
N ASP A 201 12.05 21.50 -1.56
CA ASP A 201 11.65 20.79 -2.78
C ASP A 201 10.28 20.13 -2.61
N ILE A 202 10.01 19.58 -1.41
CA ILE A 202 8.81 18.79 -1.11
C ILE A 202 7.59 19.68 -0.85
N GLU A 203 7.75 20.71 -0.01
CA GLU A 203 6.64 21.55 0.46
C GLU A 203 5.88 22.26 -0.68
N PRO A 204 6.50 22.72 -1.77
CA PRO A 204 5.78 23.28 -2.91
C PRO A 204 4.82 22.32 -3.61
N LEU A 205 4.96 20.99 -3.41
CA LEU A 205 4.08 19.97 -3.98
C LEU A 205 2.89 19.61 -3.07
N LEU A 206 2.89 19.99 -1.79
CA LEU A 206 1.78 19.72 -0.87
C LEU A 206 0.43 20.22 -1.38
N PRO A 207 0.32 21.45 -1.98
CA PRO A 207 -0.95 21.93 -2.53
C PRO A 207 -1.49 21.09 -3.70
N TYR A 208 -0.67 20.22 -4.29
CA TYR A 208 -1.05 19.31 -5.38
C TYR A 208 -1.34 17.90 -4.91
N ASP A 209 -1.60 17.72 -3.60
CA ASP A 209 -1.84 16.43 -2.97
C ASP A 209 -0.62 15.48 -2.97
N LEU A 210 0.60 16.03 -2.77
CA LEU A 210 1.69 15.20 -2.30
C LEU A 210 1.36 14.83 -0.84
N LYS A 211 0.92 13.61 -0.61
CA LYS A 211 0.35 13.15 0.66
C LYS A 211 1.03 11.90 1.21
N CYS A 212 2.01 11.34 0.52
CA CYS A 212 2.65 10.10 0.91
C CYS A 212 4.17 10.18 0.82
N ALA A 213 4.84 9.42 1.66
CA ALA A 213 6.25 9.07 1.54
C ALA A 213 6.35 7.57 1.33
N THR A 214 6.74 7.18 0.12
CA THR A 214 6.84 5.80 -0.36
C THR A 214 7.91 5.06 0.45
N HIS A 215 7.61 3.82 0.88
CA HIS A 215 8.49 2.94 1.67
C HIS A 215 9.43 3.72 2.60
N HIS A 216 8.81 4.56 3.45
CA HIS A 216 9.49 5.51 4.32
C HIS A 216 10.59 4.85 5.11
N THR A 217 11.68 5.37 5.03
CA THR A 217 13.09 5.47 5.21
C THR A 217 13.95 4.67 4.20
N ASN A 218 13.35 4.12 3.16
CA ASN A 218 14.09 3.39 2.12
C ASN A 218 14.29 4.25 0.87
N ALA A 219 15.46 4.13 0.24
CA ALA A 219 15.84 4.88 -0.96
C ALA A 219 15.69 6.41 -0.79
N THR A 220 15.99 6.91 0.40
CA THR A 220 16.01 8.33 0.74
C THR A 220 17.43 8.79 1.06
N GLY A 221 17.78 10.00 0.62
CA GLY A 221 19.09 10.56 0.84
C GLY A 221 19.25 11.15 2.25
N THR A 222 20.44 10.99 2.82
CA THR A 222 20.85 11.78 3.98
C THR A 222 21.74 12.91 3.50
N LEU A 223 21.25 14.15 3.67
CA LEU A 223 21.99 15.33 3.23
C LEU A 223 22.85 15.87 4.37
N TYR A 224 24.14 16.05 4.09
CA TYR A 224 25.09 16.74 4.98
C TYR A 224 25.46 18.07 4.32
N LYS A 225 25.00 19.16 4.91
CA LYS A 225 25.31 20.51 4.43
C LYS A 225 26.69 20.97 4.90
N TYR A 226 27.07 20.54 6.08
CA TYR A 226 28.37 20.80 6.70
C TYR A 226 28.91 19.53 7.33
N PRO A 227 30.24 19.40 7.52
CA PRO A 227 30.80 18.29 8.27
C PRO A 227 30.11 18.13 9.62
N GLU A 228 29.74 16.89 9.98
CA GLU A 228 29.05 16.53 11.24
C GLU A 228 27.67 17.19 11.47
N CYS A 229 27.16 17.97 10.50
CA CYS A 229 25.86 18.63 10.59
C CYS A 229 24.90 18.04 9.58
N ARG A 230 23.94 17.24 10.06
CA ARG A 230 22.86 16.67 9.24
C ARG A 230 21.81 17.74 8.94
N THR A 231 21.33 17.78 7.71
CA THR A 231 20.13 18.53 7.32
C THR A 231 18.87 17.65 7.38
N ALA A 232 17.70 18.26 7.20
CA ALA A 232 16.49 17.53 6.94
C ALA A 232 16.44 17.07 5.48
N CYS A 233 15.94 15.86 5.28
CA CYS A 233 15.68 15.29 3.96
C CYS A 233 14.21 14.81 3.88
N VAL A 234 13.94 13.88 2.97
CA VAL A 234 12.60 13.27 2.79
C VAL A 234 12.02 12.76 4.10
N ASP A 235 12.82 12.05 4.89
CA ASP A 235 12.33 11.38 6.11
C ASP A 235 11.87 12.37 7.17
N GLU A 236 12.70 13.37 7.49
CA GLU A 236 12.32 14.40 8.45
C GLU A 236 11.16 15.25 7.95
N THR A 237 11.13 15.55 6.64
CA THR A 237 10.04 16.33 6.04
C THR A 237 8.71 15.58 6.10
N ALA A 238 8.72 14.28 5.79
CA ALA A 238 7.54 13.45 5.90
C ALA A 238 7.06 13.32 7.35
N LEU A 239 7.98 13.16 8.31
CA LEU A 239 7.64 13.09 9.73
C LEU A 239 7.07 14.39 10.27
N TYR A 240 7.61 15.54 9.85
CA TYR A 240 7.19 16.86 10.30
C TYR A 240 5.82 17.28 9.76
N ASN A 241 5.51 16.95 8.50
CA ASN A 241 4.28 17.39 7.85
C ASN A 241 3.09 16.45 8.17
N ASP A 242 2.12 16.91 8.94
CA ASP A 242 0.94 16.14 9.35
C ASP A 242 0.06 15.65 8.20
N CYS A 243 0.13 16.28 7.01
CA CYS A 243 -0.63 15.85 5.84
C CYS A 243 -0.02 14.65 5.12
N ILE A 244 1.26 14.33 5.34
CA ILE A 244 1.96 13.23 4.66
C ILE A 244 1.76 11.94 5.43
N TYR A 245 1.30 10.89 4.75
CA TYR A 245 1.29 9.50 5.22
C TYR A 245 2.67 8.88 5.02
N THR A 246 3.03 7.93 5.86
CA THR A 246 4.28 7.16 5.74
C THR A 246 3.95 5.70 5.41
N GLU A 247 4.37 5.22 4.26
CA GLU A 247 4.35 3.79 3.94
C GLU A 247 5.49 3.09 4.68
N LEU A 248 5.19 1.96 5.30
CA LEU A 248 6.17 1.17 6.05
C LEU A 248 6.18 -0.27 5.56
N ILE A 249 7.34 -0.75 5.14
CA ILE A 249 7.63 -2.16 4.93
C ILE A 249 8.02 -2.74 6.29
N CYS A 250 7.25 -3.71 6.76
CA CYS A 250 7.47 -4.30 8.08
C CYS A 250 7.86 -5.77 7.95
N ASP A 251 9.12 -6.01 7.59
CA ASP A 251 9.70 -7.35 7.47
C ASP A 251 9.98 -7.99 8.84
N ARG A 252 10.20 -9.31 8.84
CA ARG A 252 10.32 -10.11 10.04
C ARG A 252 11.50 -9.74 10.94
N VAL A 253 12.61 -9.35 10.34
CA VAL A 253 13.85 -9.03 11.06
C VAL A 253 14.11 -7.53 11.20
N GLY A 254 13.37 -6.69 10.46
CA GLY A 254 13.46 -5.24 10.53
C GLY A 254 14.68 -4.69 9.76
N ILE A 255 14.92 -5.19 8.56
CA ILE A 255 15.99 -4.71 7.66
C ILE A 255 15.50 -3.48 6.88
N HIS A 256 14.30 -3.52 6.27
CA HIS A 256 13.75 -2.35 5.59
C HIS A 256 13.54 -1.20 6.57
N VAL A 257 12.90 -1.49 7.71
CA VAL A 257 12.67 -0.49 8.76
C VAL A 257 12.92 -1.12 10.12
N GLN A 258 13.96 -0.68 10.81
CA GLN A 258 14.28 -1.19 12.14
C GLN A 258 13.09 -1.02 13.11
N PRO A 259 12.83 -2.00 14.01
CA PRO A 259 11.73 -1.92 14.96
C PRO A 259 11.72 -0.64 15.80
N TYR A 260 12.88 -0.06 16.09
CA TYR A 260 12.97 1.23 16.78
C TYR A 260 12.44 2.39 15.91
N ILE A 261 12.75 2.38 14.62
CA ILE A 261 12.26 3.39 13.67
C ILE A 261 10.74 3.24 13.47
N LEU A 262 10.21 2.01 13.35
CA LEU A 262 8.75 1.77 13.31
C LEU A 262 8.06 2.42 14.50
N ARG A 263 8.59 2.24 15.72
CA ARG A 263 8.05 2.86 16.93
C ARG A 263 8.20 4.39 16.93
N LEU A 264 9.29 4.92 16.38
CA LEU A 264 9.53 6.36 16.26
C LEU A 264 8.53 7.01 15.30
N VAL A 265 8.36 6.42 14.10
CA VAL A 265 7.37 6.88 13.10
C VAL A 265 5.98 6.86 13.70
N LYS A 266 5.57 5.74 14.31
CA LYS A 266 4.28 5.63 15.01
C LYS A 266 4.10 6.71 16.09
N LYS A 267 5.14 7.01 16.87
CA LYS A 267 5.10 8.03 17.91
C LYS A 267 4.90 9.44 17.35
N ILE A 268 5.52 9.76 16.22
CA ILE A 268 5.46 11.10 15.60
C ILE A 268 4.19 11.26 14.78
N LYS A 269 3.89 10.30 13.91
CA LYS A 269 2.76 10.37 12.96
C LYS A 269 1.41 9.99 13.60
N GLY A 270 1.44 9.40 14.78
CA GLY A 270 0.24 8.82 15.40
C GLY A 270 -0.30 7.63 14.62
N ASP A 271 -1.52 7.22 14.96
CA ASP A 271 -2.15 6.07 14.32
C ASP A 271 -2.84 6.41 12.98
N ASP A 272 -2.98 7.69 12.64
CA ASP A 272 -3.77 8.14 11.47
C ASP A 272 -2.95 8.32 10.20
N LYS A 273 -1.62 8.27 10.30
CA LYS A 273 -0.71 8.62 9.18
C LYS A 273 0.30 7.53 8.84
N VAL A 274 0.17 6.35 9.43
CA VAL A 274 0.97 5.16 9.12
C VAL A 274 0.19 4.28 8.15
N ILE A 275 0.84 3.82 7.09
CA ILE A 275 0.30 2.83 6.14
C ILE A 275 1.28 1.66 6.06
N LEU A 276 0.77 0.43 6.20
CA LEU A 276 1.55 -0.77 5.92
C LEU A 276 1.42 -1.13 4.45
N ILE A 277 2.53 -1.51 3.85
CA ILE A 277 2.62 -2.02 2.48
C ILE A 277 3.41 -3.32 2.46
N SER A 278 3.21 -4.14 1.43
CA SER A 278 4.04 -5.32 1.24
C SER A 278 5.32 -5.02 0.46
N ASP A 279 5.24 -4.15 -0.54
CA ASP A 279 6.30 -3.97 -1.54
C ASP A 279 6.78 -5.33 -2.07
N SER A 280 5.82 -6.24 -2.29
CA SER A 280 6.11 -7.61 -2.72
C SER A 280 6.54 -7.63 -4.18
N PHE A 281 7.59 -8.40 -4.46
CA PHE A 281 8.14 -8.58 -5.78
C PHE A 281 8.32 -10.07 -6.09
N VAL A 282 8.57 -10.42 -7.34
CA VAL A 282 8.96 -11.80 -7.69
C VAL A 282 10.31 -12.14 -7.06
N GLU A 283 10.52 -13.39 -6.70
CA GLU A 283 11.84 -13.83 -6.23
C GLU A 283 12.91 -13.60 -7.30
N TYR A 284 14.02 -12.97 -6.92
CA TYR A 284 15.01 -12.50 -7.90
C TYR A 284 16.40 -13.08 -7.63
N GLY A 285 17.17 -12.53 -6.69
CA GLY A 285 18.52 -12.96 -6.36
C GLY A 285 18.60 -13.74 -5.05
N PRO A 286 19.77 -14.34 -4.76
CA PRO A 286 20.02 -15.03 -3.49
C PRO A 286 20.14 -14.05 -2.33
N ILE A 287 19.82 -14.51 -1.12
CA ILE A 287 20.12 -13.74 0.10
C ILE A 287 21.65 -13.63 0.22
N PRO A 288 22.21 -12.42 0.40
CA PRO A 288 23.65 -12.24 0.55
C PRO A 288 24.18 -12.96 1.80
N ASP A 289 25.43 -13.41 1.74
CA ASP A 289 26.10 -14.02 2.88
C ASP A 289 26.46 -12.96 3.94
N GLY A 290 26.38 -13.32 5.22
CA GLY A 290 26.81 -12.52 6.35
C GLY A 290 25.77 -12.37 7.46
N GLU A 291 26.25 -12.06 8.67
CA GLU A 291 25.42 -11.92 9.88
C GLU A 291 24.32 -10.84 9.74
N LEU A 292 24.57 -9.81 8.93
CA LEU A 292 23.60 -8.73 8.67
C LEU A 292 22.29 -9.26 8.05
N TYR A 293 22.37 -10.34 7.29
CA TYR A 293 21.24 -10.92 6.54
C TYR A 293 20.66 -12.17 7.22
N GLU A 294 21.12 -12.49 8.43
CA GLU A 294 20.62 -13.65 9.16
C GLU A 294 19.10 -13.53 9.39
N GLY A 295 18.37 -14.50 8.90
CA GLY A 295 16.92 -14.53 9.02
C GLY A 295 16.14 -13.67 8.01
N ALA A 296 16.78 -13.02 7.02
CA ALA A 296 16.15 -12.20 5.98
C ALA A 296 15.42 -13.03 4.90
N THR A 297 14.70 -14.06 5.30
CA THR A 297 14.06 -15.01 4.38
C THR A 297 12.83 -14.45 3.66
N ASP A 298 12.29 -13.34 4.14
CA ASP A 298 11.12 -12.66 3.63
C ASP A 298 11.45 -11.37 2.82
N ILE A 299 12.74 -11.16 2.54
CA ILE A 299 13.25 -10.01 1.78
C ILE A 299 13.78 -10.48 0.43
N ASN A 300 13.52 -9.71 -0.63
CA ASN A 300 14.11 -9.91 -1.93
C ASN A 300 15.43 -9.15 -2.07
N PHE A 301 16.37 -9.79 -2.76
CA PHE A 301 17.63 -9.20 -3.17
C PHE A 301 17.83 -9.40 -4.68
N ASP A 302 18.50 -8.47 -5.32
CA ASP A 302 18.94 -8.66 -6.68
C ASP A 302 20.27 -9.45 -6.73
N PHE A 303 20.76 -9.73 -7.93
CA PHE A 303 22.02 -10.46 -8.11
C PHE A 303 23.26 -9.66 -7.70
N ALA A 304 23.13 -8.34 -7.46
CA ALA A 304 24.18 -7.52 -6.88
C ALA A 304 24.13 -7.49 -5.34
N GLY A 305 23.10 -8.11 -4.74
CA GLY A 305 22.88 -8.13 -3.29
C GLY A 305 22.21 -6.86 -2.77
N GLU A 306 21.63 -6.03 -3.66
CA GLU A 306 20.80 -4.90 -3.26
C GLU A 306 19.38 -5.35 -2.93
N ILE A 307 18.74 -4.72 -1.93
CA ILE A 307 17.36 -5.00 -1.56
C ILE A 307 16.44 -4.53 -2.69
N CYS A 308 15.49 -5.39 -3.08
CA CYS A 308 14.51 -5.11 -4.12
C CYS A 308 13.10 -5.61 -3.70
N GLY A 309 12.53 -4.99 -2.66
CA GLY A 309 11.23 -5.34 -2.12
C GLY A 309 11.23 -6.60 -1.24
N THR A 310 10.07 -7.24 -1.12
CA THR A 310 9.84 -8.36 -0.19
C THR A 310 9.33 -9.61 -0.92
N LYS A 311 9.24 -10.72 -0.16
CA LYS A 311 8.62 -12.00 -0.59
C LYS A 311 7.29 -12.27 0.11
N PHE A 312 6.81 -11.35 0.96
CA PHE A 312 5.61 -11.56 1.77
C PHE A 312 4.42 -10.72 1.28
N GLN A 313 3.24 -11.07 1.78
CA GLN A 313 2.02 -10.31 1.54
C GLN A 313 1.65 -9.47 2.77
N LEU A 314 0.72 -8.54 2.62
CA LEU A 314 0.40 -7.52 3.63
C LEU A 314 -0.02 -8.08 4.99
N ASP A 315 -0.61 -9.28 5.06
CA ASP A 315 -0.95 -9.95 6.32
C ASP A 315 0.30 -10.26 7.17
N ALA A 316 1.42 -10.58 6.55
CA ALA A 316 2.68 -10.77 7.26
C ALA A 316 3.23 -9.44 7.81
N ALA A 317 3.16 -8.34 7.05
CA ALA A 317 3.50 -7.02 7.56
C ALA A 317 2.64 -6.66 8.79
N CYS A 318 1.34 -7.00 8.77
CA CYS A 318 0.45 -6.80 9.91
C CYS A 318 0.91 -7.56 11.16
N ARG A 319 1.25 -8.84 11.04
CA ARG A 319 1.80 -9.66 12.14
C ARG A 319 3.10 -9.08 12.69
N ASN A 320 4.01 -8.73 11.79
CA ASN A 320 5.31 -8.17 12.16
C ASN A 320 5.15 -6.82 12.88
N MET A 321 4.21 -5.97 12.43
CA MET A 321 3.94 -4.69 13.09
C MET A 321 3.42 -4.87 14.52
N MET A 322 2.58 -5.88 14.77
CA MET A 322 2.17 -6.23 16.13
C MET A 322 3.37 -6.66 16.99
N VAL A 323 4.23 -7.51 16.46
CA VAL A 323 5.43 -8.01 17.16
C VAL A 323 6.43 -6.89 17.45
N HIS A 324 6.76 -6.07 16.44
CA HIS A 324 7.81 -5.06 16.55
C HIS A 324 7.42 -3.84 17.38
N THR A 325 6.12 -3.50 17.39
CA THR A 325 5.68 -2.23 18.00
C THR A 325 4.68 -2.38 19.13
N GLY A 326 4.12 -3.57 19.35
CA GLY A 326 3.02 -3.80 20.27
C GLY A 326 1.69 -3.18 19.79
N ALA A 327 1.55 -2.97 18.47
CA ALA A 327 0.31 -2.45 17.90
C ALA A 327 -0.87 -3.39 18.19
N SER A 328 -2.00 -2.82 18.59
CA SER A 328 -3.24 -3.54 18.82
C SER A 328 -3.90 -3.97 17.51
N MET A 329 -4.86 -4.88 17.59
CA MET A 329 -5.66 -5.33 16.45
C MET A 329 -6.30 -4.13 15.70
N SER A 330 -6.95 -3.18 16.41
CA SER A 330 -7.54 -2.00 15.78
C SER A 330 -6.50 -1.13 15.08
N GLN A 331 -5.32 -0.94 15.67
CA GLN A 331 -4.25 -0.15 15.06
C GLN A 331 -3.74 -0.78 13.77
N VAL A 332 -3.51 -2.10 13.76
CA VAL A 332 -3.01 -2.79 12.56
C VAL A 332 -4.03 -2.75 11.41
N PHE A 333 -5.31 -2.98 11.69
CA PHE A 333 -6.37 -2.79 10.69
C PHE A 333 -6.44 -1.34 10.20
N LYS A 334 -6.18 -0.37 11.07
CA LYS A 334 -6.13 1.04 10.69
C LYS A 334 -5.00 1.30 9.70
N TYR A 335 -3.80 0.77 9.96
CA TYR A 335 -2.63 0.95 9.11
C TYR A 335 -2.75 0.25 7.76
N ALA A 336 -3.38 -0.92 7.73
CA ALA A 336 -3.49 -1.74 6.52
C ALA A 336 -4.83 -1.61 5.78
N SER A 337 -5.78 -0.80 6.27
CA SER A 337 -7.10 -0.66 5.64
C SER A 337 -7.65 0.76 5.71
N THR A 338 -7.82 1.34 6.90
CA THR A 338 -8.48 2.64 7.06
C THR A 338 -7.64 3.79 6.52
N ASN A 339 -6.34 3.79 6.84
CA ASN A 339 -5.44 4.87 6.42
C ASN A 339 -5.21 4.89 4.90
N PRO A 340 -4.91 3.75 4.23
CA PRO A 340 -4.79 3.77 2.77
C PRO A 340 -6.11 4.17 2.09
N ALA A 341 -7.27 3.72 2.59
CA ALA A 341 -8.57 4.16 2.07
C ALA A 341 -8.79 5.67 2.21
N THR A 342 -8.38 6.24 3.36
CA THR A 342 -8.50 7.68 3.64
C THR A 342 -7.56 8.49 2.75
N MET A 343 -6.32 8.05 2.60
CA MET A 343 -5.34 8.70 1.73
C MET A 343 -5.83 8.75 0.27
N LEU A 344 -6.41 7.65 -0.21
CA LEU A 344 -6.95 7.53 -1.57
C LEU A 344 -8.32 8.22 -1.76
N GLY A 345 -8.98 8.70 -0.69
CA GLY A 345 -10.29 9.32 -0.75
C GLY A 345 -11.45 8.34 -0.99
N ILE A 346 -11.27 7.04 -0.70
CA ILE A 346 -12.28 5.97 -0.86
C ILE A 346 -12.85 5.47 0.47
N GLN A 347 -12.59 6.16 1.57
CA GLN A 347 -13.00 5.76 2.92
C GLN A 347 -14.52 5.66 3.11
N ASN A 348 -15.30 6.28 2.24
CA ASN A 348 -16.76 6.16 2.25
C ASN A 348 -17.27 4.85 1.61
N GLU A 349 -16.43 4.17 0.84
CA GLU A 349 -16.75 2.93 0.14
C GLU A 349 -16.21 1.70 0.87
N MET A 350 -14.96 1.77 1.40
CA MET A 350 -14.24 0.65 2.00
C MET A 350 -13.19 1.11 3.03
N GLY A 351 -12.45 0.17 3.62
CA GLY A 351 -11.37 0.46 4.58
C GLY A 351 -11.80 0.53 6.05
N SER A 352 -13.09 0.45 6.34
CA SER A 352 -13.62 0.28 7.70
C SER A 352 -15.03 -0.32 7.65
N ILE A 353 -15.47 -0.94 8.76
CA ILE A 353 -16.83 -1.42 8.90
C ILE A 353 -17.76 -0.23 9.08
N GLY A 354 -18.80 -0.16 8.27
CA GLY A 354 -19.81 0.90 8.31
C GLY A 354 -21.01 0.58 7.42
N ILE A 355 -22.18 1.02 7.83
CA ILE A 355 -23.42 0.80 7.07
C ILE A 355 -23.31 1.47 5.69
N GLY A 356 -23.67 0.73 4.63
CA GLY A 356 -23.59 1.16 3.24
C GLY A 356 -22.23 0.98 2.57
N LYS A 357 -21.19 0.64 3.32
CA LYS A 357 -19.87 0.32 2.75
C LYS A 357 -19.86 -1.07 2.13
N LYS A 358 -18.93 -1.29 1.21
CA LYS A 358 -18.68 -2.61 0.62
C LYS A 358 -18.39 -3.65 1.71
N ALA A 359 -19.00 -4.81 1.58
CA ALA A 359 -18.74 -5.94 2.45
C ALA A 359 -17.42 -6.66 2.06
N ASN A 360 -16.34 -5.90 2.07
CA ASN A 360 -14.97 -6.34 1.92
C ASN A 360 -14.40 -6.53 3.32
N LEU A 361 -14.41 -7.77 3.79
CA LEU A 361 -14.12 -8.11 5.18
C LEU A 361 -13.14 -9.28 5.26
N ILE A 362 -12.39 -9.34 6.35
CA ILE A 362 -11.61 -10.52 6.72
C ILE A 362 -11.91 -10.93 8.16
N THR A 363 -11.84 -12.23 8.40
CA THR A 363 -11.77 -12.76 9.77
C THR A 363 -10.36 -13.23 10.05
N VAL A 364 -9.84 -12.88 11.23
CA VAL A 364 -8.49 -13.24 11.67
C VAL A 364 -8.52 -13.77 13.12
N ASP A 365 -7.52 -14.59 13.48
CA ASP A 365 -7.29 -14.95 14.87
C ASP A 365 -6.52 -13.86 15.64
N HIS A 366 -6.15 -14.12 16.87
CA HIS A 366 -5.42 -13.18 17.73
C HIS A 366 -3.96 -12.92 17.27
N GLU A 367 -3.41 -13.80 16.43
CA GLU A 367 -2.08 -13.68 15.83
C GLU A 367 -2.12 -13.06 14.42
N PHE A 368 -3.31 -12.61 13.98
CA PHE A 368 -3.57 -12.07 12.66
C PHE A 368 -3.41 -13.09 11.52
N ASN A 369 -3.73 -14.37 11.75
CA ASN A 369 -3.81 -15.36 10.68
C ASN A 369 -5.18 -15.26 9.99
N ILE A 370 -5.19 -15.16 8.65
CA ILE A 370 -6.41 -15.03 7.85
C ILE A 370 -7.22 -16.33 7.88
N GLN A 371 -8.44 -16.28 8.38
CA GLN A 371 -9.36 -17.42 8.47
C GLN A 371 -10.43 -17.41 7.38
N SER A 372 -10.94 -16.23 7.02
CA SER A 372 -11.91 -16.07 5.95
C SER A 372 -11.75 -14.71 5.30
N VAL A 373 -12.09 -14.64 4.01
CA VAL A 373 -12.06 -13.42 3.21
C VAL A 373 -13.39 -13.26 2.50
N TYR A 374 -13.94 -12.06 2.55
CA TYR A 374 -15.17 -11.67 1.85
C TYR A 374 -14.86 -10.51 0.93
N LEU A 375 -15.20 -10.66 -0.35
CA LEU A 375 -15.08 -9.62 -1.37
C LEU A 375 -16.46 -9.35 -1.95
N ASN A 376 -16.88 -8.08 -1.91
CA ASN A 376 -18.20 -7.64 -2.38
C ASN A 376 -19.32 -8.54 -1.83
N GLY A 377 -19.27 -8.86 -0.52
CA GLY A 377 -20.24 -9.69 0.18
C GLY A 377 -20.16 -11.19 -0.08
N ASN A 378 -19.28 -11.65 -0.95
CA ASN A 378 -19.11 -13.06 -1.25
C ASN A 378 -17.92 -13.63 -0.48
N LYS A 379 -18.10 -14.79 0.17
CA LYS A 379 -16.99 -15.50 0.79
C LYS A 379 -16.10 -16.09 -0.29
N VAL A 380 -14.83 -15.69 -0.34
CA VAL A 380 -13.85 -16.11 -1.35
C VAL A 380 -12.75 -17.02 -0.77
N LYS A 381 -12.62 -17.02 0.57
CA LYS A 381 -11.74 -17.94 1.33
C LYS A 381 -12.44 -18.40 2.61
#